data_3f15d065d7a24afcead26e15ec78ad96
#
_entry.id   3f15d065d7a24afcead26e15ec78ad96
#
_cell.length_a   1.000
_cell.length_b   1.000
_cell.length_c   1.000
_cell.angle_alpha   90.00
_cell.angle_beta   90.00
_cell.angle_gamma   90.00
#
_symmetry.space_group_name_H-M   'P 1'
#
loop_
_entity.id
_entity.type
_entity.pdbx_description
1 polymer ?
#
loop_
_entity_poly.entity_id
_entity_poly.type
_entity_poly.pdbx_seq_one_letter_code
_entity_poly.pdbx_strand_id
1 'polypeptide(L)'
;MILFTADWHLKLGQKNVPVEWAKKRYEAFFNQIHEIENECSMHIIGGDLFDRLPTMEELELYFTFIRQVGIPTLIYDGNHEATKKNKTFFSQLKQVSRDINPFIHIADLSYVDKDRGFNVLPYADLHRKNSIEAFNTEWPLFTHVRGEIPPHVKPEVDLERFEDFPVVFAGDLHAHSNTQQNIVYPGSPMTTSFHRNIVETGYLLINDKDWSWMWDRFDLPQLLRKTVQDPAEMIPSTYHHTIYELEGDIQDLSKVKNSELLDKKVVKRSTEATLLLSKEMSIEEELAEYFTYILELPQDKISSIIGTYNDYSQTATLE
;
A
#
# COMPACT_ATOMS: atom_id res chain seq x y z
N MET A 1 -1.63 28.92 2.73
CA MET A 1 -1.14 27.58 2.31
C MET A 1 -2.28 26.60 2.35
N ILE A 2 -2.31 25.63 1.42
CA ILE A 2 -3.22 24.48 1.45
C ILE A 2 -2.41 23.24 1.85
N LEU A 3 -2.87 22.52 2.86
CA LEU A 3 -2.39 21.18 3.17
C LEU A 3 -3.04 20.19 2.20
N PHE A 4 -2.25 19.34 1.53
CA PHE A 4 -2.77 18.26 0.69
C PHE A 4 -2.22 16.92 1.16
N THR A 5 -3.13 16.01 1.54
CA THR A 5 -2.86 14.62 1.90
C THR A 5 -3.75 13.69 1.10
N ALA A 6 -3.34 12.44 0.91
CA ALA A 6 -4.14 11.40 0.24
C ALA A 6 -3.77 10.02 0.81
N ASP A 7 -4.50 8.98 0.45
CA ASP A 7 -4.13 7.58 0.71
C ASP A 7 -3.92 7.26 2.21
N TRP A 8 -4.87 7.70 3.06
CA TRP A 8 -4.81 7.46 4.51
C TRP A 8 -5.06 6.01 4.88
N HIS A 9 -5.93 5.34 4.12
CA HIS A 9 -6.32 3.94 4.29
C HIS A 9 -6.64 3.59 5.74
N LEU A 10 -7.59 4.33 6.34
CA LEU A 10 -8.06 4.03 7.70
C LEU A 10 -8.54 2.59 7.79
N LYS A 11 -7.83 1.78 8.61
CA LYS A 11 -8.02 0.34 8.70
C LYS A 11 -7.56 -0.19 10.06
N LEU A 12 -8.44 -0.82 10.80
CA LEU A 12 -8.13 -1.44 12.08
C LEU A 12 -7.93 -2.96 12.02
N GLY A 13 -8.49 -3.64 11.03
CA GLY A 13 -8.46 -5.09 10.89
C GLY A 13 -7.31 -5.63 10.03
N GLN A 14 -6.15 -4.98 10.00
CA GLN A 14 -5.01 -5.47 9.24
C GLN A 14 -4.38 -6.70 9.92
N LYS A 15 -4.12 -7.76 9.13
CA LYS A 15 -3.48 -8.99 9.62
C LYS A 15 -2.12 -8.67 10.30
N ASN A 16 -1.87 -9.28 11.44
CA ASN A 16 -0.65 -9.12 12.23
C ASN A 16 -0.42 -7.69 12.76
N VAL A 17 -1.43 -6.83 12.80
CA VAL A 17 -1.36 -5.51 13.41
C VAL A 17 -2.33 -5.44 14.59
N PRO A 18 -1.83 -5.23 15.83
CA PRO A 18 -2.70 -5.05 16.99
C PRO A 18 -3.58 -3.81 16.84
N VAL A 19 -4.88 -3.94 17.11
CA VAL A 19 -5.85 -2.85 16.94
C VAL A 19 -5.48 -1.63 17.78
N GLU A 20 -5.06 -1.83 19.03
CA GLU A 20 -4.68 -0.73 19.92
C GLU A 20 -3.43 0.03 19.44
N TRP A 21 -2.47 -0.69 18.82
CA TRP A 21 -1.32 -0.04 18.19
C TRP A 21 -1.74 0.78 16.97
N ALA A 22 -2.63 0.23 16.14
CA ALA A 22 -3.16 0.94 14.98
C ALA A 22 -3.93 2.22 15.39
N LYS A 23 -4.78 2.17 16.41
CA LYS A 23 -5.50 3.34 16.94
C LYS A 23 -4.53 4.43 17.39
N LYS A 24 -3.53 4.09 18.20
CA LYS A 24 -2.50 5.04 18.67
C LYS A 24 -1.73 5.68 17.50
N ARG A 25 -1.45 4.92 16.44
CA ARG A 25 -0.80 5.45 15.24
C ARG A 25 -1.69 6.47 14.53
N TYR A 26 -2.99 6.19 14.38
CA TYR A 26 -3.93 7.16 13.80
C TYR A 26 -4.10 8.40 14.68
N GLU A 27 -4.15 8.26 16.00
CA GLU A 27 -4.17 9.41 16.93
C GLU A 27 -2.92 10.29 16.77
N ALA A 28 -1.74 9.68 16.69
CA ALA A 28 -0.50 10.42 16.43
C ALA A 28 -0.52 11.14 15.09
N PHE A 29 -1.05 10.51 14.06
CA PHE A 29 -1.21 11.10 12.73
C PHE A 29 -2.19 12.30 12.76
N PHE A 30 -3.35 12.16 13.38
CA PHE A 30 -4.32 13.25 13.49
C PHE A 30 -3.75 14.45 14.25
N ASN A 31 -2.98 14.20 15.32
CA ASN A 31 -2.32 15.27 16.07
C ASN A 31 -1.32 16.04 15.18
N GLN A 32 -0.48 15.33 14.40
CA GLN A 32 0.45 16.00 13.48
C GLN A 32 -0.29 16.79 12.38
N ILE A 33 -1.38 16.25 11.82
CA ILE A 33 -2.21 17.01 10.87
C ILE A 33 -2.72 18.31 11.51
N HIS A 34 -3.30 18.25 12.69
CA HIS A 34 -3.86 19.44 13.35
C HIS A 34 -2.77 20.49 13.69
N GLU A 35 -1.54 20.05 14.00
CA GLU A 35 -0.42 20.97 14.15
C GLU A 35 -0.10 21.70 12.84
N ILE A 36 -0.06 20.97 11.71
CA ILE A 36 0.21 21.53 10.38
C ILE A 36 -0.94 22.43 9.92
N GLU A 37 -2.19 22.05 10.18
CA GLU A 37 -3.39 22.82 9.83
C GLU A 37 -3.40 24.23 10.43
N ASN A 38 -2.75 24.45 11.58
CA ASN A 38 -2.66 25.77 12.20
C ASN A 38 -1.99 26.85 11.32
N GLU A 39 -1.16 26.43 10.36
CA GLU A 39 -0.48 27.31 9.41
C GLU A 39 -1.16 27.33 8.02
N CYS A 40 -2.27 26.61 7.86
CA CYS A 40 -2.95 26.42 6.60
C CYS A 40 -4.32 27.13 6.56
N SER A 41 -4.70 27.58 5.37
CA SER A 41 -6.02 28.18 5.10
C SER A 41 -7.08 27.13 4.73
N MET A 42 -6.63 25.93 4.35
CA MET A 42 -7.48 24.82 3.91
C MET A 42 -6.71 23.51 3.98
N HIS A 43 -7.42 22.40 4.24
CA HIS A 43 -6.93 21.04 4.05
C HIS A 43 -7.70 20.34 2.94
N ILE A 44 -7.00 19.65 2.03
CA ILE A 44 -7.61 18.81 0.99
C ILE A 44 -7.14 17.36 1.21
N ILE A 45 -8.11 16.45 1.36
CA ILE A 45 -7.87 15.00 1.51
C ILE A 45 -8.25 14.33 0.20
N GLY A 46 -7.24 13.88 -0.52
CA GLY A 46 -7.27 13.47 -1.93
C GLY A 46 -7.64 12.04 -2.21
N GLY A 47 -8.65 11.50 -1.56
CA GLY A 47 -9.13 10.13 -1.78
C GLY A 47 -8.42 9.06 -0.96
N ASP A 48 -8.95 7.85 -1.01
CA ASP A 48 -8.50 6.69 -0.25
C ASP A 48 -8.32 6.98 1.25
N LEU A 49 -9.33 7.68 1.79
CA LEU A 49 -9.42 7.95 3.23
C LEU A 49 -9.60 6.63 4.01
N PHE A 50 -10.39 5.71 3.48
CA PHE A 50 -10.59 4.38 4.02
C PHE A 50 -9.99 3.31 3.10
N ASP A 51 -9.50 2.20 3.67
CA ASP A 51 -8.95 1.07 2.90
C ASP A 51 -10.06 0.27 2.17
N ARG A 52 -11.29 0.36 2.62
CA ARG A 52 -12.50 -0.29 2.12
C ARG A 52 -13.73 0.35 2.76
N LEU A 53 -14.92 -0.20 2.50
CA LEU A 53 -16.11 0.19 3.27
C LEU A 53 -15.80 0.05 4.78
N PRO A 54 -15.86 1.15 5.55
CA PRO A 54 -15.38 1.18 6.93
C PRO A 54 -16.27 0.38 7.88
N THR A 55 -15.66 -0.19 8.90
CA THR A 55 -16.36 -0.69 10.09
C THR A 55 -16.82 0.48 10.95
N MET A 56 -17.69 0.19 11.94
CA MET A 56 -18.15 1.21 12.89
C MET A 56 -16.98 1.82 13.70
N GLU A 57 -15.98 1.02 14.04
CA GLU A 57 -14.79 1.49 14.76
C GLU A 57 -13.90 2.39 13.89
N GLU A 58 -13.80 2.09 12.59
CA GLU A 58 -13.08 2.92 11.63
C GLU A 58 -13.83 4.25 11.35
N LEU A 59 -15.16 4.21 11.32
CA LEU A 59 -15.99 5.44 11.28
C LEU A 59 -15.80 6.29 12.53
N GLU A 60 -15.69 5.69 13.71
CA GLU A 60 -15.44 6.44 14.96
C GLU A 60 -14.07 7.13 14.94
N LEU A 61 -13.04 6.51 14.37
CA LEU A 61 -11.75 7.18 14.13
C LEU A 61 -11.93 8.40 13.21
N TYR A 62 -12.63 8.24 12.11
CA TYR A 62 -12.93 9.34 11.20
C TYR A 62 -13.70 10.48 11.89
N PHE A 63 -14.74 10.15 12.65
CA PHE A 63 -15.51 11.16 13.40
C PHE A 63 -14.68 11.84 14.48
N THR A 64 -13.74 11.13 15.10
CA THR A 64 -12.80 11.70 16.07
C THR A 64 -11.90 12.73 15.41
N PHE A 65 -11.38 12.44 14.21
CA PHE A 65 -10.61 13.39 13.42
C PHE A 65 -11.43 14.63 13.07
N ILE A 66 -12.60 14.46 12.41
CA ILE A 66 -13.35 15.60 11.88
C ILE A 66 -13.92 16.51 12.97
N ARG A 67 -14.18 16.02 14.20
CA ARG A 67 -14.60 16.86 15.34
C ARG A 67 -13.55 17.89 15.73
N GLN A 68 -12.27 17.62 15.47
CA GLN A 68 -11.14 18.45 15.86
C GLN A 68 -10.67 19.40 14.75
N VAL A 69 -11.11 19.20 13.52
CA VAL A 69 -10.76 20.04 12.38
C VAL A 69 -11.18 21.49 12.63
N GLY A 70 -10.23 22.42 12.50
CA GLY A 70 -10.41 23.85 12.76
C GLY A 70 -10.45 24.74 11.51
N ILE A 71 -10.21 24.18 10.32
CA ILE A 71 -10.11 24.91 9.05
C ILE A 71 -11.00 24.25 7.97
N PRO A 72 -11.38 24.98 6.91
CA PRO A 72 -12.09 24.38 5.78
C PRO A 72 -11.36 23.14 5.26
N THR A 73 -12.03 21.99 5.27
CA THR A 73 -11.47 20.73 4.84
C THR A 73 -12.33 20.12 3.75
N LEU A 74 -11.73 19.92 2.58
CA LEU A 74 -12.32 19.27 1.43
C LEU A 74 -11.88 17.80 1.40
N ILE A 75 -12.85 16.90 1.27
CA ILE A 75 -12.61 15.46 1.13
C ILE A 75 -13.29 14.99 -0.15
N TYR A 76 -12.60 14.28 -1.01
CA TYR A 76 -13.19 13.58 -2.14
C TYR A 76 -12.76 12.13 -2.17
N ASP A 77 -13.46 11.30 -2.96
CA ASP A 77 -13.26 9.87 -3.00
C ASP A 77 -12.05 9.45 -3.85
N GLY A 78 -11.44 8.34 -3.42
CA GLY A 78 -10.51 7.56 -4.20
C GLY A 78 -11.16 6.25 -4.70
N ASN A 79 -10.34 5.35 -5.23
CA ASN A 79 -10.82 4.07 -5.75
C ASN A 79 -11.33 3.13 -4.65
N HIS A 80 -10.84 3.25 -3.41
CA HIS A 80 -11.28 2.45 -2.27
C HIS A 80 -12.66 2.85 -1.72
N GLU A 81 -13.09 4.09 -1.91
CA GLU A 81 -14.44 4.53 -1.61
C GLU A 81 -15.45 4.23 -2.72
N ALA A 82 -15.00 3.93 -3.93
CA ALA A 82 -15.87 3.60 -5.03
C ALA A 82 -16.47 2.20 -4.85
N THR A 83 -17.76 2.14 -4.50
CA THR A 83 -18.49 0.87 -4.31
C THR A 83 -18.92 0.23 -5.62
N LYS A 84 -19.13 1.04 -6.65
CA LYS A 84 -19.44 0.66 -8.04
C LYS A 84 -18.98 1.78 -8.96
N LYS A 85 -18.90 1.47 -10.27
CA LYS A 85 -18.61 2.48 -11.28
C LYS A 85 -19.50 3.73 -11.08
N ASN A 86 -18.90 4.88 -10.92
CA ASN A 86 -19.55 6.19 -10.68
C ASN A 86 -20.43 6.25 -9.41
N LYS A 87 -20.12 5.48 -8.37
CA LYS A 87 -20.78 5.54 -7.06
C LYS A 87 -19.78 5.43 -5.94
N THR A 88 -19.90 6.29 -4.97
CA THR A 88 -19.10 6.30 -3.75
C THR A 88 -19.99 6.24 -2.52
N PHE A 89 -19.54 5.62 -1.44
CA PHE A 89 -20.27 5.68 -0.16
C PHE A 89 -20.12 7.03 0.54
N PHE A 90 -19.23 7.91 0.07
CA PHE A 90 -19.07 9.26 0.60
C PHE A 90 -20.34 10.11 0.47
N SER A 91 -21.20 9.82 -0.50
CA SER A 91 -22.52 10.46 -0.60
C SER A 91 -23.36 10.23 0.67
N GLN A 92 -23.15 9.11 1.40
CA GLN A 92 -23.85 8.81 2.65
C GLN A 92 -23.20 9.52 3.86
N LEU A 93 -21.90 9.82 3.80
CA LEU A 93 -21.17 10.51 4.87
C LEU A 93 -21.29 12.03 4.79
N LYS A 94 -21.58 12.58 3.60
CA LYS A 94 -21.56 14.01 3.31
C LYS A 94 -22.35 14.84 4.33
N GLN A 95 -23.63 14.50 4.55
CA GLN A 95 -24.48 15.25 5.45
C GLN A 95 -24.07 15.09 6.91
N VAL A 96 -23.84 13.86 7.37
CA VAL A 96 -23.46 13.60 8.76
C VAL A 96 -22.12 14.24 9.13
N SER A 97 -21.16 14.24 8.20
CA SER A 97 -19.86 14.89 8.43
C SER A 97 -20.00 16.40 8.61
N ARG A 98 -20.83 17.04 7.78
CA ARG A 98 -21.14 18.48 7.86
C ARG A 98 -21.92 18.83 9.15
N ASP A 99 -22.81 17.95 9.59
CA ASP A 99 -23.57 18.14 10.84
C ASP A 99 -22.67 18.02 12.07
N ILE A 100 -21.64 17.16 12.00
CA ILE A 100 -20.62 17.03 13.07
C ILE A 100 -19.70 18.25 13.08
N ASN A 101 -19.22 18.69 11.90
CA ASN A 101 -18.34 19.82 11.77
C ASN A 101 -18.59 20.58 10.45
N PRO A 102 -19.07 21.85 10.51
CA PRO A 102 -19.40 22.61 9.32
C PRO A 102 -18.19 22.96 8.43
N PHE A 103 -16.97 22.82 8.92
CA PHE A 103 -15.76 22.98 8.10
C PHE A 103 -15.53 21.83 7.12
N ILE A 104 -16.19 20.67 7.34
CA ILE A 104 -16.02 19.50 6.47
C ILE A 104 -16.93 19.60 5.24
N HIS A 105 -16.31 19.53 4.08
CA HIS A 105 -16.98 19.45 2.79
C HIS A 105 -16.57 18.17 2.06
N ILE A 106 -17.53 17.25 1.84
CA ILE A 106 -17.30 16.06 1.00
C ILE A 106 -17.78 16.36 -0.41
N ALA A 107 -16.86 16.31 -1.38
CA ALA A 107 -17.16 16.42 -2.79
C ALA A 107 -17.40 15.02 -3.38
N ASP A 108 -18.64 14.69 -3.65
CA ASP A 108 -19.07 13.45 -4.29
C ASP A 108 -19.37 13.61 -5.80
N LEU A 109 -19.12 14.80 -6.35
CA LEU A 109 -19.21 15.16 -7.75
C LEU A 109 -18.10 16.16 -8.11
N SER A 110 -17.73 16.16 -9.38
CA SER A 110 -16.78 17.13 -9.94
C SER A 110 -17.31 18.56 -9.85
N TYR A 111 -16.46 19.52 -9.51
CA TYR A 111 -16.81 20.93 -9.48
C TYR A 111 -15.58 21.84 -9.68
N VAL A 112 -15.86 23.11 -9.89
CA VAL A 112 -14.84 24.17 -10.02
C VAL A 112 -15.02 25.15 -8.84
N ASP A 113 -14.00 25.27 -7.99
CA ASP A 113 -13.94 26.30 -6.96
C ASP A 113 -13.45 27.62 -7.59
N LYS A 114 -14.42 28.48 -7.96
CA LYS A 114 -14.12 29.75 -8.63
C LYS A 114 -13.54 30.80 -7.69
N ASP A 115 -13.81 30.66 -6.39
CA ASP A 115 -13.37 31.65 -5.39
C ASP A 115 -11.89 31.43 -5.07
N ARG A 116 -11.43 30.18 -5.10
CA ARG A 116 -10.04 29.80 -4.85
C ARG A 116 -9.23 29.49 -6.11
N GLY A 117 -9.88 29.30 -7.25
CA GLY A 117 -9.23 29.07 -8.54
C GLY A 117 -8.66 27.66 -8.72
N PHE A 118 -9.40 26.60 -8.40
CA PHE A 118 -8.99 25.22 -8.65
C PHE A 118 -10.17 24.32 -9.09
N ASN A 119 -9.83 23.20 -9.69
CA ASN A 119 -10.77 22.16 -10.14
C ASN A 119 -10.68 20.94 -9.24
N VAL A 120 -11.80 20.23 -9.07
CA VAL A 120 -11.89 18.97 -8.30
C VAL A 120 -12.55 17.90 -9.14
N LEU A 121 -11.84 16.77 -9.31
CA LEU A 121 -12.32 15.58 -10.01
C LEU A 121 -12.23 14.37 -9.07
N PRO A 122 -13.31 14.03 -8.33
CA PRO A 122 -13.37 12.82 -7.54
C PRO A 122 -13.22 11.55 -8.40
N TYR A 123 -12.73 10.47 -7.81
CA TYR A 123 -12.52 9.21 -8.54
C TYR A 123 -13.79 8.65 -9.18
N ALA A 124 -14.95 8.76 -8.52
CA ALA A 124 -16.23 8.33 -9.07
C ALA A 124 -16.58 9.00 -10.42
N ASP A 125 -16.04 10.18 -10.68
CA ASP A 125 -16.25 10.93 -11.92
C ASP A 125 -15.09 10.75 -12.93
N LEU A 126 -13.94 10.24 -12.51
CA LEU A 126 -12.73 10.10 -13.32
C LEU A 126 -12.98 9.38 -14.65
N HIS A 127 -13.78 8.31 -14.63
CA HIS A 127 -14.07 7.47 -15.79
C HIS A 127 -15.30 7.96 -16.61
N ARG A 128 -15.93 9.06 -16.22
CA ARG A 128 -17.03 9.63 -17.03
C ARG A 128 -16.47 10.25 -18.29
N LYS A 129 -17.15 10.02 -19.41
CA LYS A 129 -16.83 10.71 -20.65
C LYS A 129 -16.99 12.21 -20.45
N ASN A 130 -16.00 12.98 -20.92
CA ASN A 130 -15.99 14.43 -20.87
C ASN A 130 -16.01 15.02 -19.43
N SER A 131 -15.49 14.28 -18.45
CA SER A 131 -15.50 14.71 -17.03
C SER A 131 -14.68 15.96 -16.77
N ILE A 132 -13.68 16.27 -17.60
CA ILE A 132 -12.81 17.44 -17.46
C ILE A 132 -13.11 18.59 -18.43
N GLU A 133 -14.02 18.41 -19.41
CA GLU A 133 -14.29 19.42 -20.42
C GLU A 133 -14.87 20.73 -19.86
N ALA A 134 -15.51 20.67 -18.69
CA ALA A 134 -16.08 21.84 -18.02
C ALA A 134 -15.08 22.57 -17.11
N PHE A 135 -13.87 22.05 -16.97
CA PHE A 135 -12.87 22.61 -16.07
C PHE A 135 -12.13 23.78 -16.70
N ASN A 136 -11.66 24.70 -15.86
CA ASN A 136 -10.73 25.74 -16.29
C ASN A 136 -9.31 25.19 -16.26
N THR A 137 -8.73 24.96 -17.43
CA THR A 137 -7.37 24.41 -17.58
C THR A 137 -6.25 25.41 -17.23
N GLU A 138 -6.56 26.67 -16.95
CA GLU A 138 -5.59 27.62 -16.39
C GLU A 138 -5.37 27.40 -14.86
N TRP A 139 -6.25 26.60 -14.22
CA TRP A 139 -6.22 26.34 -12.78
C TRP A 139 -5.78 24.92 -12.48
N PRO A 140 -5.15 24.67 -11.31
CA PRO A 140 -4.75 23.32 -10.93
C PRO A 140 -5.96 22.39 -10.80
N LEU A 141 -5.68 21.10 -10.90
CA LEU A 141 -6.64 20.03 -10.70
C LEU A 141 -6.29 19.22 -9.46
N PHE A 142 -7.28 18.98 -8.59
CA PHE A 142 -7.21 18.00 -7.52
C PHE A 142 -8.00 16.77 -7.91
N THR A 143 -7.38 15.57 -7.84
CA THR A 143 -8.00 14.32 -8.27
C THR A 143 -7.42 13.11 -7.52
N HIS A 144 -7.95 11.93 -7.84
CA HIS A 144 -7.38 10.65 -7.43
C HIS A 144 -7.23 9.79 -8.67
N VAL A 145 -6.00 9.53 -9.10
CA VAL A 145 -5.71 8.84 -10.36
C VAL A 145 -4.42 8.07 -10.28
N ARG A 146 -4.45 6.83 -10.78
CA ARG A 146 -3.28 5.98 -10.89
C ARG A 146 -2.37 6.44 -12.03
N GLY A 147 -1.13 6.77 -11.67
CA GLY A 147 -0.05 7.02 -12.62
C GLY A 147 0.61 5.73 -13.11
N GLU A 148 1.73 5.88 -13.80
CA GLU A 148 2.52 4.77 -14.31
C GLU A 148 3.72 4.48 -13.43
N ILE A 149 3.97 3.19 -13.13
CA ILE A 149 5.21 2.70 -12.50
C ILE A 149 5.71 1.49 -13.32
N PRO A 150 6.51 1.70 -14.35
CA PRO A 150 7.00 0.61 -15.21
C PRO A 150 7.86 -0.39 -14.42
N PRO A 151 7.77 -1.69 -14.69
CA PRO A 151 6.81 -2.36 -15.58
C PRO A 151 5.53 -2.82 -14.84
N HIS A 152 5.34 -2.43 -13.58
CA HIS A 152 4.42 -3.07 -12.65
C HIS A 152 3.03 -2.43 -12.60
N VAL A 153 2.95 -1.11 -12.76
CA VAL A 153 1.69 -0.37 -12.65
C VAL A 153 1.43 0.38 -13.95
N LYS A 154 0.23 0.17 -14.51
CA LYS A 154 -0.25 0.89 -15.68
C LYS A 154 -1.28 1.94 -15.26
N PRO A 155 -1.33 3.09 -15.93
CA PRO A 155 -2.36 4.08 -15.73
C PRO A 155 -3.75 3.47 -15.97
N GLU A 156 -4.73 3.90 -15.22
CA GLU A 156 -6.12 3.46 -15.39
C GLU A 156 -6.89 4.29 -16.41
N VAL A 157 -6.40 5.48 -16.70
CA VAL A 157 -6.86 6.38 -17.74
C VAL A 157 -5.67 6.94 -18.51
N ASP A 158 -5.90 7.44 -19.71
CA ASP A 158 -4.88 8.15 -20.47
C ASP A 158 -4.46 9.42 -19.72
N LEU A 159 -3.19 9.51 -19.34
CA LEU A 159 -2.64 10.64 -18.57
C LEU A 159 -2.47 11.90 -19.43
N GLU A 160 -2.38 11.78 -20.76
CA GLU A 160 -2.30 12.93 -21.67
C GLU A 160 -3.50 13.89 -21.50
N ARG A 161 -4.65 13.38 -21.05
CA ARG A 161 -5.83 14.21 -20.75
C ARG A 161 -5.61 15.27 -19.66
N PHE A 162 -4.53 15.16 -18.88
CA PHE A 162 -4.22 16.11 -17.81
C PHE A 162 -3.12 17.13 -18.20
N GLU A 163 -2.53 17.03 -19.38
CA GLU A 163 -1.39 17.86 -19.80
C GLU A 163 -1.72 19.37 -19.89
N ASP A 164 -2.98 19.71 -20.18
CA ASP A 164 -3.41 21.10 -20.28
C ASP A 164 -3.49 21.83 -18.92
N PHE A 165 -3.45 21.10 -17.79
CA PHE A 165 -3.46 21.72 -16.46
C PHE A 165 -2.05 22.14 -16.05
N PRO A 166 -1.87 23.30 -15.34
CA PRO A 166 -0.55 23.75 -14.89
C PRO A 166 0.09 22.76 -13.90
N VAL A 167 -0.72 22.13 -13.06
CA VAL A 167 -0.35 21.07 -12.13
C VAL A 167 -1.58 20.27 -11.74
N VAL A 168 -1.40 18.98 -11.53
CA VAL A 168 -2.41 18.04 -11.04
C VAL A 168 -1.94 17.47 -9.71
N PHE A 169 -2.65 17.73 -8.62
CA PHE A 169 -2.41 17.13 -7.32
C PHE A 169 -3.26 15.87 -7.18
N ALA A 170 -2.63 14.71 -7.06
CA ALA A 170 -3.31 13.42 -7.15
C ALA A 170 -3.00 12.50 -5.97
N GLY A 171 -3.99 11.68 -5.56
CA GLY A 171 -3.80 10.46 -4.77
C GLY A 171 -3.69 9.21 -5.65
N ASP A 172 -3.54 8.03 -5.07
CA ASP A 172 -3.38 6.64 -5.55
C ASP A 172 -1.95 6.10 -5.43
N LEU A 173 -0.93 6.87 -5.76
CA LEU A 173 0.46 6.40 -5.66
C LEU A 173 1.07 6.76 -4.29
N HIS A 174 1.33 5.74 -3.48
CA HIS A 174 1.73 5.88 -2.07
C HIS A 174 3.13 6.45 -1.82
N ALA A 175 3.93 6.71 -2.85
CA ALA A 175 5.24 7.32 -2.72
C ALA A 175 5.34 8.62 -3.54
N HIS A 176 5.78 9.71 -2.90
CA HIS A 176 5.98 11.00 -3.58
C HIS A 176 6.96 10.91 -4.76
N SER A 177 7.95 10.01 -4.69
CA SER A 177 8.90 9.74 -5.78
C SER A 177 8.25 9.27 -7.09
N ASN A 178 6.98 8.90 -7.07
CA ASN A 178 6.21 8.56 -8.26
C ASN A 178 5.58 9.77 -8.95
N THR A 179 5.84 10.99 -8.48
CA THR A 179 5.49 12.24 -9.17
C THR A 179 6.01 12.21 -10.60
N GLN A 180 5.17 12.48 -11.57
CA GLN A 180 5.46 12.32 -13.00
C GLN A 180 4.75 13.37 -13.85
N GLN A 181 5.42 13.85 -14.90
CA GLN A 181 4.91 14.93 -15.75
C GLN A 181 4.46 16.13 -14.90
N ASN A 182 3.21 16.59 -15.05
CA ASN A 182 2.59 17.62 -14.23
C ASN A 182 1.72 17.05 -13.09
N ILE A 183 1.76 15.72 -12.84
CA ILE A 183 0.99 15.04 -11.79
C ILE A 183 1.86 14.85 -10.56
N VAL A 184 1.46 15.42 -9.44
CA VAL A 184 2.19 15.44 -8.18
C VAL A 184 1.44 14.62 -7.12
N TYR A 185 2.10 13.62 -6.56
CA TYR A 185 1.56 12.75 -5.51
C TYR A 185 2.14 13.14 -4.14
N PRO A 186 1.33 13.32 -3.09
CA PRO A 186 1.85 13.48 -1.73
C PRO A 186 2.48 12.17 -1.22
N GLY A 187 2.00 11.04 -1.74
CA GLY A 187 2.19 9.74 -1.17
C GLY A 187 1.24 9.47 0.00
N SER A 188 1.30 8.26 0.54
CA SER A 188 0.54 7.93 1.76
C SER A 188 1.22 8.55 2.99
N PRO A 189 0.47 9.10 3.95
CA PRO A 189 1.03 9.65 5.18
C PRO A 189 1.57 8.58 6.12
N MET A 190 1.21 7.32 5.89
CA MET A 190 1.61 6.18 6.70
C MET A 190 1.82 4.94 5.83
N THR A 191 2.62 3.99 6.30
CA THR A 191 2.75 2.68 5.64
C THR A 191 1.41 1.93 5.68
N THR A 192 0.88 1.55 4.52
CA THR A 192 -0.36 0.77 4.36
C THR A 192 -0.10 -0.74 4.36
N SER A 193 1.15 -1.14 4.20
CA SER A 193 1.65 -2.52 4.23
C SER A 193 2.98 -2.62 4.96
N PHE A 194 3.43 -3.85 5.21
CA PHE A 194 4.73 -4.09 5.84
C PHE A 194 5.88 -3.92 4.84
N HIS A 195 6.85 -3.08 5.18
CA HIS A 195 8.05 -2.80 4.39
C HIS A 195 9.32 -3.39 5.04
N ARG A 196 10.32 -3.73 4.25
CA ARG A 196 11.60 -4.22 4.79
C ARG A 196 12.46 -3.10 5.40
N ASN A 197 12.32 -1.89 4.88
CA ASN A 197 13.03 -0.70 5.32
C ASN A 197 12.04 0.40 5.70
N ILE A 198 12.50 1.40 6.43
CA ILE A 198 11.80 2.65 6.63
C ILE A 198 11.57 3.30 5.25
N VAL A 199 10.36 3.77 5.01
CA VAL A 199 9.96 4.47 3.79
C VAL A 199 9.56 5.91 4.11
N GLU A 200 9.70 6.78 3.13
CA GLU A 200 9.27 8.17 3.26
C GLU A 200 7.75 8.24 3.08
N THR A 201 7.09 8.87 4.04
CA THR A 201 5.65 9.14 4.06
C THR A 201 5.44 10.62 4.31
N GLY A 202 4.49 11.26 3.63
CA GLY A 202 4.44 12.71 3.72
C GLY A 202 3.17 13.36 3.17
N TYR A 203 3.28 14.65 2.94
CA TYR A 203 2.20 15.54 2.51
C TYR A 203 2.76 16.66 1.63
N LEU A 204 1.86 17.41 0.99
CA LEU A 204 2.22 18.63 0.27
C LEU A 204 1.69 19.86 1.00
N LEU A 205 2.53 20.90 1.07
CA LEU A 205 2.13 22.27 1.38
C LEU A 205 2.09 23.06 0.07
N ILE A 206 0.91 23.53 -0.31
CA ILE A 206 0.67 24.21 -1.59
C ILE A 206 0.40 25.70 -1.31
N ASN A 207 1.09 26.56 -2.03
CA ASN A 207 0.84 27.98 -1.98
C ASN A 207 -0.44 28.31 -2.76
N ASP A 208 -1.44 28.83 -2.10
CA ASP A 208 -2.77 29.17 -2.67
C ASP A 208 -2.77 30.42 -3.58
N LYS A 209 -1.60 31.05 -3.82
CA LYS A 209 -1.47 32.21 -4.71
C LYS A 209 -0.87 31.89 -6.09
N ASP A 210 0.08 30.99 -6.11
CA ASP A 210 0.86 30.66 -7.32
C ASP A 210 0.94 29.17 -7.62
N TRP A 211 0.31 28.34 -6.75
CA TRP A 211 0.25 26.88 -6.86
C TRP A 211 1.62 26.17 -6.81
N SER A 212 2.65 26.89 -6.39
CA SER A 212 3.91 26.25 -6.01
C SER A 212 3.70 25.34 -4.80
N TRP A 213 4.47 24.28 -4.73
CA TRP A 213 4.28 23.27 -3.68
C TRP A 213 5.62 22.82 -3.12
N MET A 214 5.56 22.32 -1.89
CA MET A 214 6.67 21.70 -1.19
C MET A 214 6.17 20.40 -0.56
N TRP A 215 6.97 19.34 -0.71
CA TRP A 215 6.71 18.09 -0.01
C TRP A 215 7.45 18.07 1.33
N ASP A 216 6.77 17.58 2.36
CA ASP A 216 7.37 17.37 3.68
C ASP A 216 6.91 16.01 4.25
N ARG A 217 7.65 15.49 5.23
CA ARG A 217 7.46 14.16 5.76
C ARG A 217 6.70 14.14 7.07
N PHE A 218 5.94 13.05 7.30
CA PHE A 218 5.44 12.70 8.60
C PHE A 218 6.46 11.86 9.38
N ASP A 219 6.59 12.10 10.68
CA ASP A 219 7.33 11.24 11.59
C ASP A 219 6.33 10.34 12.36
N LEU A 220 5.98 9.21 11.77
CA LEU A 220 4.96 8.31 12.28
C LEU A 220 5.47 6.87 12.39
N PRO A 221 4.91 6.07 13.33
CA PRO A 221 5.23 4.65 13.44
C PRO A 221 4.93 3.91 12.14
N GLN A 222 5.87 3.07 11.69
CA GLN A 222 5.75 2.31 10.44
C GLN A 222 5.54 0.82 10.67
N LEU A 223 4.99 0.13 9.67
CA LEU A 223 4.85 -1.31 9.60
C LEU A 223 6.10 -1.91 8.97
N LEU A 224 6.87 -2.66 9.75
CA LEU A 224 8.14 -3.22 9.31
C LEU A 224 8.13 -4.76 9.32
N ARG A 225 8.79 -5.34 8.34
CA ARG A 225 9.04 -6.80 8.24
C ARG A 225 10.52 -7.06 8.14
N LYS A 226 11.06 -7.85 9.05
CA LYS A 226 12.47 -8.22 9.06
C LYS A 226 12.63 -9.73 8.87
N THR A 227 13.68 -10.13 8.18
CA THR A 227 14.07 -11.54 8.09
C THR A 227 15.17 -11.80 9.11
N VAL A 228 14.99 -12.84 9.93
CA VAL A 228 15.95 -13.29 10.95
C VAL A 228 16.17 -14.79 10.84
N GLN A 229 17.29 -15.26 11.35
CA GLN A 229 17.62 -16.70 11.36
C GLN A 229 17.50 -17.32 12.76
N ASP A 230 17.59 -16.51 13.82
CA ASP A 230 17.40 -16.94 15.19
C ASP A 230 16.09 -16.39 15.75
N PRO A 231 15.19 -17.22 16.32
CA PRO A 231 14.00 -16.76 17.02
C PRO A 231 14.28 -15.74 18.14
N ALA A 232 15.47 -15.75 18.75
CA ALA A 232 15.86 -14.79 19.79
C ALA A 232 16.04 -13.36 19.26
N GLU A 233 16.20 -13.19 17.94
CA GLU A 233 16.28 -11.87 17.28
C GLU A 233 14.90 -11.21 17.09
N MET A 234 13.81 -11.94 17.31
CA MET A 234 12.45 -11.42 17.21
C MET A 234 12.12 -10.58 18.45
N ILE A 235 12.51 -9.31 18.43
CA ILE A 235 12.33 -8.37 19.54
C ILE A 235 11.16 -7.43 19.24
N PRO A 236 10.20 -7.23 20.18
CA PRO A 236 9.14 -6.25 20.04
C PRO A 236 9.73 -4.84 19.84
N SER A 237 9.23 -4.09 18.88
CA SER A 237 9.58 -2.69 18.71
C SER A 237 8.77 -1.82 19.65
N THR A 238 9.37 -0.75 20.18
CA THR A 238 8.69 0.22 21.06
C THR A 238 7.98 1.33 20.28
N TYR A 239 8.36 1.58 19.03
CA TYR A 239 7.81 2.65 18.18
C TYR A 239 7.16 2.09 16.91
N HIS A 240 7.96 1.51 16.01
CA HIS A 240 7.44 0.85 14.81
C HIS A 240 6.80 -0.50 15.17
N HIS A 241 5.79 -0.93 14.42
CA HIS A 241 5.29 -2.28 14.54
C HIS A 241 6.07 -3.21 13.59
N THR A 242 6.85 -4.13 14.18
CA THR A 242 7.73 -5.03 13.43
C THR A 242 7.25 -6.48 13.55
N ILE A 243 7.10 -7.15 12.41
CA ILE A 243 6.89 -8.60 12.31
C ILE A 243 8.10 -9.25 11.67
N TYR A 244 8.25 -10.56 11.87
CA TYR A 244 9.44 -11.29 11.46
C TYR A 244 9.12 -12.45 10.52
N GLU A 245 9.96 -12.62 9.51
CA GLU A 245 10.09 -13.84 8.73
C GLU A 245 11.28 -14.61 9.29
N LEU A 246 11.04 -15.83 9.79
CA LEU A 246 12.10 -16.68 10.30
C LEU A 246 12.58 -17.59 9.18
N GLU A 247 13.85 -17.44 8.79
CA GLU A 247 14.50 -18.23 7.76
C GLU A 247 15.39 -19.30 8.40
N GLY A 248 15.27 -20.56 7.99
CA GLY A 248 16.09 -21.65 8.52
C GLY A 248 15.77 -22.99 7.88
N ASP A 249 16.41 -24.04 8.39
CA ASP A 249 16.16 -25.40 7.96
C ASP A 249 14.81 -25.91 8.45
N ILE A 250 14.17 -26.76 7.67
CA ILE A 250 12.82 -27.26 7.95
C ILE A 250 12.69 -27.92 9.33
N GLN A 251 13.75 -28.63 9.78
CA GLN A 251 13.76 -29.29 11.08
C GLN A 251 13.78 -28.30 12.25
N ASP A 252 14.50 -27.18 12.13
CA ASP A 252 14.59 -26.16 13.16
C ASP A 252 13.35 -25.27 13.16
N LEU A 253 12.86 -24.90 11.98
CA LEU A 253 11.62 -24.15 11.83
C LEU A 253 10.41 -24.89 12.42
N SER A 254 10.39 -26.23 12.35
CA SER A 254 9.30 -27.04 12.91
C SER A 254 9.20 -26.94 14.43
N LYS A 255 10.32 -26.71 15.13
CA LYS A 255 10.41 -26.59 16.60
C LYS A 255 9.96 -25.23 17.12
N VAL A 256 9.97 -24.20 16.26
CA VAL A 256 9.62 -22.83 16.65
C VAL A 256 8.10 -22.69 16.79
N LYS A 257 7.63 -22.22 17.94
CA LYS A 257 6.22 -21.93 18.20
C LYS A 257 5.79 -20.65 17.50
N ASN A 258 4.54 -20.60 17.08
CA ASN A 258 3.95 -19.36 16.56
C ASN A 258 3.89 -18.30 17.67
N SER A 259 4.16 -17.07 17.30
CA SER A 259 4.05 -15.88 18.17
C SER A 259 3.42 -14.72 17.38
N GLU A 260 2.98 -13.70 18.07
CA GLU A 260 2.43 -12.48 17.43
C GLU A 260 3.47 -11.74 16.57
N LEU A 261 4.75 -11.93 16.86
CA LEU A 261 5.85 -11.35 16.09
C LEU A 261 6.19 -12.16 14.83
N LEU A 262 5.81 -13.43 14.76
CA LEU A 262 6.16 -14.31 13.66
C LEU A 262 5.09 -14.26 12.56
N ASP A 263 5.42 -13.66 11.42
CA ASP A 263 4.54 -13.64 10.24
C ASP A 263 4.57 -14.98 9.50
N LYS A 264 5.76 -15.46 9.16
CA LYS A 264 5.95 -16.73 8.45
C LYS A 264 7.32 -17.36 8.69
N LYS A 265 7.37 -18.67 8.44
CA LYS A 265 8.59 -19.47 8.41
C LYS A 265 9.01 -19.68 6.96
N VAL A 266 10.25 -19.35 6.64
CA VAL A 266 10.81 -19.46 5.30
C VAL A 266 11.91 -20.51 5.31
N VAL A 267 11.71 -21.59 4.55
CA VAL A 267 12.76 -22.60 4.41
C VAL A 267 13.90 -22.02 3.60
N LYS A 268 15.10 -22.00 4.18
CA LYS A 268 16.30 -21.60 3.48
C LYS A 268 16.57 -22.60 2.34
N ARG A 269 16.52 -22.14 1.12
CA ARG A 269 16.99 -22.93 -0.01
C ARG A 269 18.51 -22.96 0.11
N SER A 270 19.09 -24.12 0.39
CA SER A 270 20.53 -24.29 0.31
C SER A 270 20.93 -24.09 -1.16
N THR A 271 21.66 -23.02 -1.43
CA THR A 271 22.25 -22.79 -2.75
C THR A 271 23.41 -23.74 -3.03
N GLU A 272 23.80 -24.55 -2.05
CA GLU A 272 24.88 -25.55 -2.17
C GLU A 272 24.43 -26.85 -2.85
N ALA A 273 23.13 -27.12 -2.94
CA ALA A 273 22.59 -28.21 -3.75
C ALA A 273 22.12 -27.67 -5.11
N THR A 274 23.00 -27.15 -5.91
CA THR A 274 22.73 -26.96 -7.33
C THR A 274 22.76 -28.35 -7.94
N LEU A 275 21.59 -28.94 -8.18
CA LEU A 275 21.48 -30.08 -9.08
C LEU A 275 22.05 -29.63 -10.43
N LEU A 276 23.20 -30.13 -10.79
CA LEU A 276 23.80 -29.93 -12.11
C LEU A 276 23.07 -30.82 -13.12
N LEU A 277 21.78 -30.58 -13.29
CA LEU A 277 20.97 -31.25 -14.32
C LEU A 277 21.38 -30.68 -15.68
N SER A 278 22.01 -31.51 -16.50
CA SER A 278 22.24 -31.18 -17.91
C SER A 278 21.17 -31.86 -18.77
N LYS A 279 20.88 -31.27 -19.95
CA LYS A 279 19.94 -31.87 -20.91
C LYS A 279 20.37 -33.22 -21.46
N GLU A 280 21.59 -33.62 -21.15
CA GLU A 280 22.22 -34.86 -21.63
C GLU A 280 22.24 -35.96 -20.57
N MET A 281 21.80 -35.66 -19.31
CA MET A 281 21.73 -36.67 -18.24
C MET A 281 20.54 -37.61 -18.47
N SER A 282 20.77 -38.88 -18.16
CA SER A 282 19.70 -39.87 -18.08
C SER A 282 18.83 -39.64 -16.84
N ILE A 283 17.62 -40.18 -16.82
CA ILE A 283 16.75 -40.12 -15.64
C ILE A 283 17.38 -40.72 -14.40
N GLU A 284 18.16 -41.81 -14.59
CA GLU A 284 18.89 -42.45 -13.51
C GLU A 284 19.96 -41.53 -12.92
N GLU A 285 20.67 -40.79 -13.76
CA GLU A 285 21.68 -39.81 -13.33
C GLU A 285 21.04 -38.65 -12.61
N GLU A 286 19.90 -38.12 -13.12
CA GLU A 286 19.13 -37.08 -12.43
C GLU A 286 18.60 -37.53 -11.07
N LEU A 287 18.12 -38.79 -10.97
CA LEU A 287 17.68 -39.38 -9.71
C LEU A 287 18.84 -39.56 -8.74
N ALA A 288 20.00 -40.01 -9.22
CA ALA A 288 21.19 -40.17 -8.40
C ALA A 288 21.65 -38.84 -7.81
N GLU A 289 21.71 -37.80 -8.62
CA GLU A 289 22.01 -36.44 -8.17
C GLU A 289 20.99 -35.94 -7.12
N TYR A 290 19.70 -36.13 -7.37
CA TYR A 290 18.64 -35.74 -6.44
C TYR A 290 18.75 -36.47 -5.10
N PHE A 291 18.97 -37.79 -5.10
CA PHE A 291 19.12 -38.58 -3.88
C PHE A 291 20.39 -38.24 -3.13
N THR A 292 21.47 -37.91 -3.84
CA THR A 292 22.74 -37.53 -3.24
C THR A 292 22.69 -36.14 -2.60
N TYR A 293 22.25 -35.12 -3.36
CA TYR A 293 22.41 -33.73 -2.96
C TYR A 293 21.16 -33.14 -2.30
N ILE A 294 19.97 -33.67 -2.56
CA ILE A 294 18.74 -33.15 -1.96
C ILE A 294 18.27 -34.01 -0.77
N LEU A 295 18.29 -35.34 -0.93
CA LEU A 295 17.87 -36.25 0.13
C LEU A 295 19.02 -36.74 0.98
N GLU A 296 20.28 -36.44 0.61
CA GLU A 296 21.51 -36.82 1.32
C GLU A 296 21.52 -38.32 1.72
N LEU A 297 21.04 -39.19 0.82
CA LEU A 297 20.98 -40.62 1.07
C LEU A 297 22.34 -41.24 0.95
N PRO A 298 22.66 -42.30 1.77
CA PRO A 298 23.86 -43.08 1.61
C PRO A 298 23.91 -43.77 0.25
N GLN A 299 25.12 -43.91 -0.31
CA GLN A 299 25.35 -44.41 -1.69
C GLN A 299 24.80 -45.83 -1.93
N ASP A 300 24.81 -46.68 -0.92
CA ASP A 300 24.25 -48.03 -0.95
C ASP A 300 22.71 -47.99 -1.15
N LYS A 301 22.01 -47.06 -0.50
CA LYS A 301 20.57 -46.86 -0.69
C LYS A 301 20.24 -46.31 -2.05
N ILE A 302 21.02 -45.32 -2.54
CA ILE A 302 20.86 -44.76 -3.87
C ILE A 302 20.98 -45.85 -4.93
N SER A 303 22.03 -46.67 -4.87
CA SER A 303 22.25 -47.76 -5.80
C SER A 303 21.11 -48.79 -5.78
N SER A 304 20.55 -49.07 -4.61
CA SER A 304 19.40 -49.98 -4.46
C SER A 304 18.14 -49.43 -5.07
N ILE A 305 17.86 -48.13 -4.87
CA ILE A 305 16.65 -47.47 -5.41
C ILE A 305 16.72 -47.37 -6.94
N ILE A 306 17.86 -46.97 -7.48
CA ILE A 306 18.08 -46.88 -8.93
C ILE A 306 18.03 -48.27 -9.57
N GLY A 307 18.60 -49.30 -8.92
CA GLY A 307 18.47 -50.70 -9.40
C GLY A 307 16.99 -51.12 -9.51
N THR A 308 16.19 -50.83 -8.48
CA THR A 308 14.76 -51.14 -8.49
C THR A 308 14.01 -50.36 -9.58
N TYR A 309 14.35 -49.10 -9.80
CA TYR A 309 13.78 -48.29 -10.88
C TYR A 309 14.07 -48.87 -12.26
N ASN A 310 15.31 -49.30 -12.50
CA ASN A 310 15.71 -49.88 -13.75
C ASN A 310 15.04 -51.25 -14.06
N ASP A 311 14.86 -52.08 -13.03
CA ASP A 311 14.12 -53.32 -13.14
C ASP A 311 12.65 -53.08 -13.55
N TYR A 312 12.00 -52.06 -12.98
CA TYR A 312 10.64 -51.71 -13.36
C TYR A 312 10.53 -51.04 -14.73
N SER A 313 11.48 -50.20 -15.12
CA SER A 313 11.46 -49.52 -16.41
C SER A 313 11.68 -50.47 -17.58
N GLN A 314 12.48 -51.52 -17.37
CA GLN A 314 12.68 -52.57 -18.37
C GLN A 314 11.46 -53.48 -18.55
N THR A 315 10.69 -53.73 -17.48
CA THR A 315 9.44 -54.50 -17.57
C THR A 315 8.31 -53.74 -18.21
N ALA A 316 8.25 -52.43 -18.04
CA ALA A 316 7.21 -51.56 -18.66
C ALA A 316 7.40 -51.31 -20.17
N THR A 317 8.59 -51.59 -20.71
CA THR A 317 8.88 -51.44 -22.15
C THR A 317 8.55 -52.72 -22.95
N LEU A 318 8.10 -53.77 -22.29
CA LEU A 318 7.80 -55.10 -22.90
C LEU A 318 6.27 -55.40 -23.00
N GLU A 319 5.42 -54.47 -22.58
CA GLU A 319 3.99 -54.47 -22.81
C GLU A 319 3.59 -53.33 -23.84
#